data_ece1742bc4565fe43df0fd264f8641fc
#
_entry.id   ece1742bc4565fe43df0fd264f8641fc
#
_cell.length_a   1.000
_cell.length_b   1.000
_cell.length_c   1.000
_cell.angle_alpha   90.00
_cell.angle_beta   90.00
_cell.angle_gamma   90.00
#
_symmetry.space_group_name_H-M   'P 1'
#
loop_
_entity.id
_entity.type
_entity.pdbx_description
1 polymer ?
#
loop_
_entity_poly.entity_id
_entity_poly.type
_entity_poly.pdbx_seq_one_letter_code
_entity_poly.pdbx_strand_id
1 'polypeptide(L)'
;MAQLKRFMIERDIPGIGGMSVVELCGAARTSNQALHKIGSASIQWQHSYVAGNKTFCIYLAEDEAAIHRHSELSGIPVARVTEIPQVIDPTTANN
;
A
#
# COMPACT_ATOMS: atom_id res chain seq x y z
N MET A 1 -1.98 20.99 8.25
CA MET A 1 -1.85 19.52 8.06
C MET A 1 -2.24 19.15 6.65
N ALA A 2 -1.43 18.32 5.99
CA ALA A 2 -1.80 17.80 4.69
C ALA A 2 -2.96 16.82 4.85
N GLN A 3 -3.93 16.90 3.95
CA GLN A 3 -5.02 15.94 3.88
C GLN A 3 -4.51 14.67 3.22
N LEU A 4 -4.83 13.52 3.80
CA LEU A 4 -4.46 12.23 3.24
C LEU A 4 -5.37 11.88 2.06
N LYS A 5 -4.75 11.40 0.98
CA LYS A 5 -5.42 10.93 -0.23
C LYS A 5 -5.27 9.43 -0.32
N ARG A 6 -6.22 8.75 -0.96
CA ARG A 6 -6.15 7.30 -1.16
C ARG A 6 -5.41 6.99 -2.43
N PHE A 7 -4.54 5.97 -2.34
CA PHE A 7 -3.77 5.49 -3.49
C PHE A 7 -3.84 3.97 -3.57
N MET A 8 -3.85 3.44 -4.79
CA MET A 8 -3.57 2.04 -5.05
C MET A 8 -2.15 1.91 -5.57
N ILE A 9 -1.37 1.02 -4.94
CA ILE A 9 0.00 0.76 -5.34
C ILE A 9 0.09 -0.68 -5.82
N GLU A 10 0.49 -0.86 -7.08
CA GLU A 10 0.77 -2.17 -7.65
C GLU A 10 2.25 -2.46 -7.51
N ARG A 11 2.57 -3.68 -7.05
CA ARG A 11 3.95 -4.13 -6.88
C ARG A 11 4.13 -5.47 -7.56
N ASP A 12 5.23 -5.63 -8.27
CA ASP A 12 5.62 -6.90 -8.87
C ASP A 12 6.58 -7.58 -7.89
N ILE A 13 6.11 -8.64 -7.25
CA ILE A 13 6.88 -9.39 -6.26
C ILE A 13 6.79 -10.87 -6.62
N PRO A 14 7.76 -11.39 -7.41
CA PRO A 14 7.72 -12.78 -7.86
C PRO A 14 7.58 -13.75 -6.69
N GLY A 15 6.62 -14.67 -6.81
CA GLY A 15 6.40 -15.72 -5.83
C GLY A 15 5.59 -15.34 -4.61
N ILE A 16 5.14 -14.09 -4.48
CA ILE A 16 4.46 -13.65 -3.25
C ILE A 16 3.18 -14.44 -2.98
N GLY A 17 2.45 -14.83 -4.03
CA GLY A 17 1.22 -15.62 -3.87
C GLY A 17 1.43 -16.99 -3.28
N GLY A 18 2.65 -17.51 -3.35
CA GLY A 18 3.03 -18.81 -2.77
C GLY A 18 3.73 -18.70 -1.41
N MET A 19 3.87 -17.50 -0.86
CA MET A 19 4.51 -17.32 0.45
C MET A 19 3.65 -17.85 1.58
N SER A 20 4.33 -18.41 2.59
CA SER A 20 3.67 -18.86 3.82
C SER A 20 3.19 -17.68 4.65
N VAL A 21 2.30 -17.96 5.62
CA VAL A 21 1.84 -16.94 6.58
C VAL A 21 3.03 -16.32 7.33
N VAL A 22 4.05 -17.12 7.68
CA VAL A 22 5.24 -16.62 8.38
C VAL A 22 6.04 -15.65 7.50
N GLU A 23 6.21 -15.98 6.21
CA GLU A 23 6.91 -15.13 5.26
C GLU A 23 6.15 -13.82 5.02
N LEU A 24 4.81 -13.89 4.86
CA LEU A 24 3.98 -12.70 4.71
C LEU A 24 4.02 -11.83 5.97
N CYS A 25 4.06 -12.44 7.14
CA CYS A 25 4.20 -11.73 8.40
C CYS A 25 5.51 -10.93 8.43
N GLY A 26 6.61 -11.53 7.99
CA GLY A 26 7.91 -10.85 7.90
C GLY A 26 7.88 -9.66 6.94
N ALA A 27 7.24 -9.83 5.78
CA ALA A 27 7.10 -8.76 4.80
C ALA A 27 6.27 -7.60 5.38
N ALA A 28 5.18 -7.91 6.08
CA ALA A 28 4.34 -6.89 6.71
C ALA A 28 5.11 -6.12 7.81
N ARG A 29 5.93 -6.80 8.59
CA ARG A 29 6.76 -6.15 9.60
C ARG A 29 7.76 -5.19 8.98
N THR A 30 8.41 -5.59 7.90
CA THR A 30 9.34 -4.71 7.17
C THR A 30 8.63 -3.47 6.67
N SER A 31 7.44 -3.63 6.10
CA SER A 31 6.60 -2.52 5.64
C SER A 31 6.25 -1.58 6.80
N ASN A 32 5.80 -2.15 7.93
CA ASN A 32 5.41 -1.36 9.10
C ASN A 32 6.58 -0.58 9.69
N GLN A 33 7.78 -1.15 9.71
CA GLN A 33 8.96 -0.45 10.19
C GLN A 33 9.27 0.79 9.33
N ALA A 34 9.13 0.66 8.01
CA ALA A 34 9.32 1.78 7.09
C ALA A 34 8.23 2.85 7.30
N LEU A 35 6.97 2.43 7.50
CA LEU A 35 5.86 3.35 7.77
C LEU A 35 6.08 4.15 9.05
N HIS A 36 6.59 3.50 10.10
CA HIS A 36 6.89 4.18 11.37
C HIS A 36 7.94 5.27 11.20
N LYS A 37 8.91 5.08 10.33
CA LYS A 37 9.94 6.09 10.07
C LYS A 37 9.39 7.32 9.38
N ILE A 38 8.36 7.16 8.55
CA ILE A 38 7.72 8.28 7.85
C ILE A 38 6.69 8.96 8.74
N GLY A 39 5.90 8.17 9.46
CA GLY A 39 4.88 8.66 10.38
C GLY A 39 3.48 8.64 9.80
N SER A 40 2.49 8.37 10.66
CA SER A 40 1.10 8.20 10.28
C SER A 40 0.42 9.49 9.80
N ALA A 41 1.00 10.64 10.06
CA ALA A 41 0.49 11.91 9.54
C ALA A 41 0.72 12.02 8.03
N SER A 42 1.69 11.30 7.48
CA SER A 42 2.08 11.37 6.07
C SER A 42 1.66 10.15 5.26
N ILE A 43 1.59 8.97 5.90
CA ILE A 43 1.27 7.72 5.21
C ILE A 43 0.65 6.70 6.16
N GLN A 44 -0.35 5.97 5.67
CA GLN A 44 -1.01 4.88 6.40
C GLN A 44 -1.31 3.74 5.44
N TRP A 45 -0.96 2.53 5.83
CA TRP A 45 -1.27 1.33 5.07
C TRP A 45 -2.62 0.81 5.53
N GLN A 46 -3.58 0.68 4.62
CA GLN A 46 -4.92 0.17 4.94
C GLN A 46 -4.96 -1.36 4.85
N HIS A 47 -4.64 -1.90 3.70
CA HIS A 47 -4.59 -3.34 3.45
C HIS A 47 -4.00 -3.59 2.06
N SER A 48 -3.74 -4.86 1.77
CA SER A 48 -3.22 -5.28 0.47
C SER A 48 -3.88 -6.58 0.03
N TYR A 49 -4.01 -6.72 -1.29
CA TYR A 49 -4.41 -7.96 -1.93
C TYR A 49 -3.18 -8.62 -2.51
N VAL A 50 -3.03 -9.93 -2.27
CA VAL A 50 -1.93 -10.71 -2.81
C VAL A 50 -2.51 -11.64 -3.88
N ALA A 51 -1.98 -11.59 -5.09
CA ALA A 51 -2.47 -12.39 -6.20
C ALA A 51 -1.31 -12.74 -7.13
N GLY A 52 -0.95 -14.02 -7.18
CA GLY A 52 0.11 -14.51 -8.05
C GLY A 52 1.45 -13.87 -7.72
N ASN A 53 1.99 -13.08 -8.64
CA ASN A 53 3.26 -12.39 -8.48
C ASN A 53 3.11 -10.90 -8.20
N LYS A 54 1.94 -10.48 -7.73
CA LYS A 54 1.62 -9.06 -7.51
C LYS A 54 0.98 -8.81 -6.16
N THR A 55 1.13 -7.59 -5.67
CA THR A 55 0.28 -7.05 -4.63
C THR A 55 -0.41 -5.78 -5.13
N PHE A 56 -1.62 -5.57 -4.63
CA PHE A 56 -2.41 -4.36 -4.86
C PHE A 56 -2.68 -3.76 -3.48
N CYS A 57 -1.96 -2.70 -3.15
CA CYS A 57 -1.96 -2.14 -1.80
C CYS A 57 -2.76 -0.85 -1.76
N ILE A 58 -3.60 -0.70 -0.75
CA ILE A 58 -4.36 0.53 -0.53
C ILE A 58 -3.71 1.30 0.61
N TYR A 59 -3.32 2.54 0.31
CA TYR A 59 -2.68 3.45 1.25
C TYR A 59 -3.43 4.77 1.31
N LEU A 60 -3.34 5.42 2.47
CA LEU A 60 -3.63 6.85 2.60
C LEU A 60 -2.28 7.55 2.72
N ALA A 61 -2.05 8.58 1.91
CA ALA A 61 -0.79 9.32 1.93
C ALA A 61 -1.03 10.78 1.57
N GLU A 62 -0.17 11.65 2.06
CA GLU A 62 -0.28 13.08 1.77
C GLU A 62 0.03 13.39 0.29
N ASP A 63 0.91 12.57 -0.34
CA ASP A 63 1.26 12.69 -1.75
C ASP A 63 1.93 11.41 -2.23
N GLU A 64 2.19 11.33 -3.53
CA GLU A 64 2.85 10.18 -4.14
C GLU A 64 4.31 10.04 -3.66
N ALA A 65 4.97 11.14 -3.33
CA ALA A 65 6.35 11.11 -2.85
C ALA A 65 6.48 10.31 -1.55
N ALA A 66 5.50 10.37 -0.65
CA ALA A 66 5.50 9.58 0.58
C ALA A 66 5.48 8.08 0.27
N ILE A 67 4.75 7.67 -0.78
CA ILE A 67 4.68 6.28 -1.22
C ILE A 67 6.05 5.81 -1.76
N HIS A 68 6.69 6.62 -2.58
CA HIS A 68 8.02 6.28 -3.10
C HIS A 68 9.06 6.23 -1.98
N ARG A 69 8.95 7.11 -1.00
CA ARG A 69 9.82 7.09 0.17
C ARG A 69 9.65 5.80 0.98
N HIS A 70 8.41 5.35 1.15
CA HIS A 70 8.13 4.07 1.80
C HIS A 70 8.78 2.91 1.03
N SER A 71 8.68 2.93 -0.30
CA SER A 71 9.31 1.91 -1.14
C SER A 71 10.83 1.88 -0.95
N GLU A 72 11.48 3.05 -0.92
CA GLU A 72 12.92 3.14 -0.68
C GLU A 72 13.32 2.59 0.68
N LEU A 73 12.58 2.94 1.73
CA LEU A 73 12.89 2.53 3.10
C LEU A 73 12.64 1.04 3.34
N SER A 74 11.60 0.49 2.71
CA SER A 74 11.23 -0.92 2.88
C SER A 74 11.96 -1.86 1.93
N GLY A 75 12.49 -1.33 0.83
CA GLY A 75 13.06 -2.14 -0.25
C GLY A 75 12.01 -2.85 -1.10
N ILE A 76 10.72 -2.57 -0.90
CA ILE A 76 9.64 -3.21 -1.66
C ILE A 76 9.37 -2.37 -2.90
N PRO A 77 9.42 -2.96 -4.12
CA PRO A 77 9.32 -2.20 -5.36
C PRO A 77 7.92 -1.65 -5.60
N VAL A 78 7.84 -0.54 -6.33
CA VAL A 78 6.59 0.04 -6.82
C VAL A 78 6.58 -0.07 -8.34
N ALA A 79 5.55 -0.72 -8.89
CA ALA A 79 5.35 -0.81 -10.33
C ALA A 79 4.43 0.31 -10.83
N ARG A 80 3.38 0.63 -10.07
CA ARG A 80 2.40 1.64 -10.47
C ARG A 80 1.71 2.24 -9.25
N VAL A 81 1.49 3.56 -9.30
CA VAL A 81 0.73 4.30 -8.30
C VAL A 81 -0.46 4.96 -8.99
N THR A 82 -1.65 4.78 -8.42
CA THR A 82 -2.88 5.38 -8.94
C THR A 82 -3.61 6.06 -7.79
N GLU A 83 -3.85 7.35 -7.90
CA GLU A 83 -4.68 8.04 -6.93
C GLU A 83 -6.14 7.63 -7.12
N ILE A 84 -6.86 7.38 -6.00
CA ILE A 84 -8.26 6.97 -6.01
C ILE A 84 -9.09 8.08 -5.38
N PRO A 85 -9.71 8.95 -6.19
CA PRO A 85 -10.50 10.07 -5.65
C PRO A 85 -11.85 9.63 -5.08
N GLN A 86 -12.40 8.50 -5.53
CA GLN A 86 -13.71 8.02 -5.08
C GLN A 86 -13.74 6.51 -4.98
N VAL A 87 -14.55 6.02 -4.03
CA VAL A 87 -14.86 4.59 -3.88
C VAL A 87 -16.35 4.44 -4.06
N ILE A 88 -16.77 3.48 -4.87
CA ILE A 88 -18.18 3.13 -5.03
C ILE A 88 -18.39 1.67 -4.61
N ASP A 89 -19.59 1.36 -4.15
CA ASP A 89 -20.01 0.03 -3.77
C ASP A 89 -21.52 -0.12 -4.04
N PRO A 90 -22.13 -1.30 -3.75
CA PRO A 90 -23.56 -1.49 -4.03
C PRO A 90 -24.47 -0.43 -3.39
N THR A 91 -24.09 0.11 -2.22
CA THR A 91 -24.90 1.11 -1.55
C THR A 91 -24.89 2.46 -2.28
N THR A 92 -23.94 2.67 -3.18
CA THR A 92 -23.87 3.88 -4.01
C THR A 92 -25.16 4.05 -4.83
N ALA A 93 -25.76 2.94 -5.24
CA ALA A 93 -27.02 2.95 -5.99
C ALA A 93 -28.21 3.52 -5.18
N ASN A 94 -28.07 3.66 -3.87
CA ASN A 94 -29.13 4.14 -2.99
C ASN A 94 -29.16 5.66 -2.84
N ASN A 95 -28.26 6.34 -3.49
CA ASN A 95 -28.19 7.82 -3.42
C ASN A 95 -28.92 8.47 -4.59
#